data_dd903a9f88d23594b90ab57bb955d60d
#
_entry.id   dd903a9f88d23594b90ab57bb955d60d
#
_cell.length_a   1.000
_cell.length_b   1.000
_cell.length_c   1.000
_cell.angle_alpha   90.00
_cell.angle_beta   90.00
_cell.angle_gamma   90.00
#
_symmetry.space_group_name_H-M   'P 1'
#
loop_
_entity.id
_entity.type
_entity.pdbx_description
1 polymer ?
#
loop_
_entity_poly.entity_id
_entity_poly.type
_entity_poly.pdbx_seq_one_letter_code
_entity_poly.pdbx_strand_id
1 'polypeptide(L)'
;MIPHAVVAVTDSGAEASQQVLTGDDGTFLVSGLHPSIAYRLVISIEGFSTYTQDMTLAPGETRTLGNIALHLSLTTTVNAITVQELAKEQVRAAEQQRIFGIIPNFYTVYDKNAVPLSSKLKFQLALKSSTDAVTILGVSFLAGIYQAADLPSYQQGAAGYAQRVAALYANSVTTIVIGGAVLPSLLHQDPRYFYQGTGSIKSRTRHASFAPFVAKGDNGHLQFNISSVGGDFASGALQNLYYPPSDRGAGLVFVGVAVATAGRIANTLAQEFLFARLTKHRAQGPVG
;
A
#
# COMPACT_ATOMS: atom_id res chain seq x y z
N MET A 1 -20.11 28.24 25.80
CA MET A 1 -19.80 29.62 25.35
C MET A 1 -18.54 29.54 24.52
N ILE A 2 -18.48 30.25 23.41
CA ILE A 2 -17.34 30.20 22.48
C ILE A 2 -16.75 31.60 22.40
N PRO A 3 -15.57 31.88 23.03
CA PRO A 3 -14.88 33.14 22.94
C PRO A 3 -14.14 33.29 21.60
N HIS A 4 -13.87 34.56 21.23
CA HIS A 4 -13.08 34.94 20.05
C HIS A 4 -13.60 34.45 18.70
N ALA A 5 -14.88 34.10 18.58
CA ALA A 5 -15.48 33.83 17.28
C ALA A 5 -15.59 35.14 16.48
N VAL A 6 -15.29 35.07 15.18
CA VAL A 6 -15.44 36.22 14.27
C VAL A 6 -16.89 36.35 13.88
N VAL A 7 -17.49 37.51 14.19
CA VAL A 7 -18.84 37.89 13.79
C VAL A 7 -18.74 38.95 12.71
N ALA A 8 -19.11 38.65 11.51
CA ALA A 8 -19.13 39.55 10.37
C ALA A 8 -20.57 39.93 10.01
N VAL A 9 -20.84 41.21 9.81
CA VAL A 9 -22.15 41.69 9.31
C VAL A 9 -21.89 42.41 7.99
N THR A 10 -22.48 41.91 6.93
CA THR A 10 -22.33 42.45 5.58
C THR A 10 -23.66 42.97 5.08
N ASP A 11 -23.67 44.17 4.54
CA ASP A 11 -24.82 44.72 3.80
C ASP A 11 -24.97 43.96 2.48
N SER A 12 -26.20 43.60 2.10
CA SER A 12 -26.48 42.86 0.84
C SER A 12 -26.15 43.68 -0.44
N GLY A 13 -25.83 44.96 -0.32
CA GLY A 13 -25.50 45.83 -1.45
C GLY A 13 -24.10 46.47 -1.42
N ALA A 14 -23.27 46.18 -0.41
CA ALA A 14 -21.95 46.80 -0.23
C ALA A 14 -20.83 45.76 0.02
N GLU A 15 -19.61 46.08 -0.43
CA GLU A 15 -18.42 45.24 -0.16
C GLU A 15 -17.87 45.42 1.28
N ALA A 16 -18.38 46.39 2.06
CA ALA A 16 -17.91 46.64 3.42
C ALA A 16 -18.61 45.71 4.43
N SER A 17 -17.84 44.89 5.11
CA SER A 17 -18.30 44.12 6.28
C SER A 17 -17.80 44.68 7.56
N GLN A 18 -18.68 44.86 8.55
CA GLN A 18 -18.29 45.18 9.91
C GLN A 18 -17.99 43.89 10.67
N GLN A 19 -16.82 43.82 11.32
CA GLN A 19 -16.41 42.60 12.04
C GLN A 19 -16.18 42.93 13.53
N VAL A 20 -16.66 42.02 14.38
CA VAL A 20 -16.40 42.05 15.83
C VAL A 20 -16.03 40.62 16.28
N LEU A 21 -15.35 40.53 17.43
CA LEU A 21 -15.07 39.24 18.07
C LEU A 21 -16.04 39.06 19.24
N THR A 22 -16.42 37.80 19.49
CA THR A 22 -17.13 37.46 20.74
C THR A 22 -16.21 37.60 21.93
N GLY A 23 -16.77 38.13 23.03
CA GLY A 23 -16.07 38.24 24.32
C GLY A 23 -15.82 36.87 24.97
N ASP A 24 -15.17 36.87 26.14
CA ASP A 24 -14.87 35.67 26.92
C ASP A 24 -16.13 34.91 27.34
N ASP A 25 -17.25 35.62 27.48
CA ASP A 25 -18.58 35.09 27.77
C ASP A 25 -19.33 34.59 26.48
N GLY A 26 -18.72 34.72 25.32
CA GLY A 26 -19.31 34.35 24.04
C GLY A 26 -20.38 35.33 23.52
N THR A 27 -20.53 36.52 24.13
CA THR A 27 -21.44 37.55 23.64
C THR A 27 -20.77 38.50 22.66
N PHE A 28 -21.57 39.13 21.80
CA PHE A 28 -21.10 40.16 20.88
C PHE A 28 -22.13 41.29 20.73
N LEU A 29 -21.65 42.48 20.37
CA LEU A 29 -22.49 43.63 20.05
C LEU A 29 -22.00 44.27 18.75
N VAL A 30 -22.91 44.42 17.80
CA VAL A 30 -22.67 45.19 16.58
C VAL A 30 -23.56 46.41 16.61
N SER A 31 -23.00 47.60 16.45
CA SER A 31 -23.70 48.86 16.47
C SER A 31 -23.48 49.66 15.20
N GLY A 32 -24.32 50.68 14.97
CA GLY A 32 -24.20 51.55 13.80
C GLY A 32 -24.73 50.97 12.51
N LEU A 33 -25.60 49.95 12.56
CA LEU A 33 -26.28 49.39 11.40
C LEU A 33 -27.42 50.33 10.93
N HIS A 34 -27.54 50.51 9.61
CA HIS A 34 -28.58 51.35 9.03
C HIS A 34 -29.93 50.61 8.98
N PRO A 35 -31.02 51.27 9.28
CA PRO A 35 -32.35 50.64 9.23
C PRO A 35 -32.79 50.33 7.78
N SER A 36 -33.69 49.38 7.66
CA SER A 36 -34.34 48.97 6.39
C SER A 36 -33.39 48.40 5.34
N ILE A 37 -32.16 48.03 5.74
CA ILE A 37 -31.20 47.32 4.90
C ILE A 37 -31.17 45.83 5.28
N ALA A 38 -31.04 44.95 4.29
CA ALA A 38 -30.86 43.55 4.55
C ALA A 38 -29.37 43.26 4.89
N TYR A 39 -29.15 42.71 6.06
CA TYR A 39 -27.82 42.31 6.53
C TYR A 39 -27.68 40.80 6.54
N ARG A 40 -26.49 40.32 6.18
CA ARG A 40 -26.06 38.94 6.41
C ARG A 40 -25.08 38.87 7.58
N LEU A 41 -25.51 38.21 8.65
CA LEU A 41 -24.67 37.87 9.79
C LEU A 41 -23.96 36.56 9.51
N VAL A 42 -22.65 36.53 9.66
CA VAL A 42 -21.81 35.33 9.52
C VAL A 42 -20.99 35.20 10.80
N ILE A 43 -21.06 34.04 11.44
CA ILE A 43 -20.23 33.69 12.61
C ILE A 43 -19.35 32.52 12.26
N SER A 44 -18.04 32.71 12.44
CA SER A 44 -17.04 31.70 12.13
C SER A 44 -15.97 31.61 13.22
N ILE A 45 -15.54 30.40 13.48
CA ILE A 45 -14.39 30.08 14.33
C ILE A 45 -13.79 28.76 13.86
N GLU A 46 -12.49 28.59 14.01
CA GLU A 46 -11.79 27.39 13.61
C GLU A 46 -12.34 26.15 14.33
N GLY A 47 -12.56 25.05 13.59
CA GLY A 47 -13.13 23.80 14.11
C GLY A 47 -14.65 23.74 14.16
N PHE A 48 -15.36 24.81 13.77
CA PHE A 48 -16.83 24.83 13.73
C PHE A 48 -17.36 25.22 12.34
N SER A 49 -18.57 24.73 12.02
CA SER A 49 -19.27 25.14 10.81
C SER A 49 -19.72 26.59 10.93
N THR A 50 -19.59 27.35 9.84
CA THR A 50 -20.00 28.72 9.74
C THR A 50 -21.52 28.84 9.95
N TYR A 51 -21.96 29.69 10.86
CA TYR A 51 -23.37 30.08 11.02
C TYR A 51 -23.67 31.29 10.15
N THR A 52 -24.79 31.26 9.45
CA THR A 52 -25.25 32.39 8.61
C THR A 52 -26.71 32.64 8.86
N GLN A 53 -27.07 33.93 9.03
CA GLN A 53 -28.45 34.40 9.20
C GLN A 53 -28.64 35.74 8.50
N ASP A 54 -29.68 35.83 7.69
CA ASP A 54 -30.09 37.09 7.07
C ASP A 54 -31.07 37.80 8.00
N MET A 55 -30.95 39.14 8.14
CA MET A 55 -31.81 39.97 9.00
C MET A 55 -32.00 41.37 8.43
N THR A 56 -33.10 42.04 8.82
CA THR A 56 -33.38 43.44 8.54
C THR A 56 -33.77 44.09 9.83
N LEU A 57 -33.32 45.34 10.10
CA LEU A 57 -33.62 46.10 11.29
C LEU A 57 -34.55 47.28 10.98
N ALA A 58 -35.58 47.49 11.81
CA ALA A 58 -36.39 48.71 11.75
C ALA A 58 -35.65 49.90 12.33
N PRO A 59 -36.07 51.18 12.04
CA PRO A 59 -35.46 52.35 12.64
C PRO A 59 -35.53 52.30 14.17
N GLY A 60 -34.36 52.41 14.82
CA GLY A 60 -34.23 52.36 16.29
C GLY A 60 -34.37 50.97 16.91
N GLU A 61 -34.45 49.92 16.13
CA GLU A 61 -34.57 48.52 16.62
C GLU A 61 -33.22 48.06 17.21
N THR A 62 -33.27 47.49 18.40
CA THR A 62 -32.20 46.64 18.94
C THR A 62 -32.65 45.20 18.93
N ARG A 63 -32.00 44.36 18.14
CA ARG A 63 -32.35 42.95 18.03
C ARG A 63 -31.43 42.08 18.86
N THR A 64 -31.98 41.39 19.83
CA THR A 64 -31.27 40.38 20.60
C THR A 64 -31.41 39.04 19.92
N LEU A 65 -30.28 38.43 19.56
CA LEU A 65 -30.24 37.07 19.07
C LEU A 65 -30.15 36.14 20.29
N GLY A 66 -30.91 35.04 20.25
CA GLY A 66 -30.83 33.99 21.28
C GLY A 66 -29.51 33.21 21.18
N ASN A 67 -29.39 32.12 21.94
CA ASN A 67 -28.25 31.27 21.91
C ASN A 67 -28.04 30.69 20.52
N ILE A 68 -26.91 30.99 19.90
CA ILE A 68 -26.51 30.46 18.59
C ILE A 68 -25.61 29.22 18.83
N ALA A 69 -26.07 28.06 18.42
CA ALA A 69 -25.29 26.84 18.49
C ALA A 69 -24.43 26.68 17.23
N LEU A 70 -23.11 26.67 17.39
CA LEU A 70 -22.20 26.29 16.32
C LEU A 70 -21.94 24.79 16.40
N HIS A 71 -22.05 24.11 15.26
CA HIS A 71 -21.77 22.70 15.13
C HIS A 71 -20.28 22.50 14.86
N LEU A 72 -19.67 21.45 15.43
CA LEU A 72 -18.30 21.07 15.10
C LEU A 72 -18.21 20.80 13.60
N SER A 73 -17.32 21.51 12.92
CA SER A 73 -16.96 21.20 11.54
C SER A 73 -15.94 20.07 11.58
N LEU A 74 -16.38 18.84 11.30
CA LEU A 74 -15.47 17.77 10.91
C LEU A 74 -14.94 18.11 9.52
N THR A 75 -13.99 19.03 9.44
CA THR A 75 -13.21 19.23 8.22
C THR A 75 -12.30 18.02 8.09
N THR A 76 -12.85 16.93 7.63
CA THR A 76 -12.04 15.88 7.03
C THR A 76 -11.50 16.52 5.77
N THR A 77 -10.26 17.00 5.80
CA THR A 77 -9.50 17.28 4.59
C THR A 77 -9.40 15.96 3.84
N VAL A 78 -10.32 15.74 2.94
CA VAL A 78 -10.18 14.67 1.94
C VAL A 78 -9.05 15.15 1.02
N ASN A 79 -7.82 14.84 1.40
CA ASN A 79 -6.72 14.88 0.45
C ASN A 79 -7.04 13.82 -0.60
N ALA A 80 -7.50 14.23 -1.75
CA ALA A 80 -7.69 13.37 -2.90
C ALA A 80 -6.29 12.91 -3.35
N ILE A 81 -5.77 11.86 -2.69
CA ILE A 81 -4.52 11.22 -3.07
C ILE A 81 -4.79 10.53 -4.41
N THR A 82 -3.95 10.80 -5.40
CA THR A 82 -4.06 10.11 -6.68
C THR A 82 -3.80 8.61 -6.50
N VAL A 83 -4.39 7.78 -7.35
CA VAL A 83 -4.15 6.31 -7.34
C VAL A 83 -2.66 5.99 -7.39
N GLN A 84 -1.87 6.79 -8.10
CA GLN A 84 -0.42 6.62 -8.19
C GLN A 84 0.32 6.96 -6.88
N GLU A 85 -0.11 7.98 -6.17
CA GLU A 85 0.45 8.33 -4.86
C GLU A 85 0.09 7.28 -3.82
N LEU A 86 -1.16 6.82 -3.80
CA LEU A 86 -1.59 5.72 -2.95
C LEU A 86 -0.78 4.44 -3.23
N ALA A 87 -0.54 4.10 -4.51
CA ALA A 87 0.30 2.96 -4.87
C ALA A 87 1.73 3.10 -4.34
N LYS A 88 2.33 4.31 -4.40
CA LYS A 88 3.66 4.57 -3.85
C LYS A 88 3.70 4.41 -2.33
N GLU A 89 2.70 4.91 -1.63
CA GLU A 89 2.60 4.76 -0.17
C GLU A 89 2.45 3.29 0.22
N GLN A 90 1.60 2.54 -0.47
CA GLN A 90 1.42 1.11 -0.25
C GLN A 90 2.71 0.32 -0.50
N VAL A 91 3.50 0.67 -1.52
CA VAL A 91 4.80 0.03 -1.77
C VAL A 91 5.81 0.39 -0.68
N ARG A 92 5.89 1.66 -0.24
CA ARG A 92 6.77 2.05 0.87
C ARG A 92 6.43 1.30 2.16
N ALA A 93 5.14 1.15 2.45
CA ALA A 93 4.70 0.36 3.59
C ALA A 93 5.02 -1.13 3.41
N ALA A 94 4.84 -1.69 2.21
CA ALA A 94 5.21 -3.07 1.90
C ALA A 94 6.71 -3.35 2.08
N GLU A 95 7.58 -2.42 1.69
CA GLU A 95 9.03 -2.52 1.85
C GLU A 95 9.49 -2.55 3.32
N GLN A 96 8.63 -2.17 4.26
CA GLN A 96 8.89 -2.24 5.69
C GLN A 96 8.34 -3.52 6.33
N GLN A 97 7.54 -4.30 5.61
CA GLN A 97 6.94 -5.53 6.14
C GLN A 97 8.00 -6.62 6.30
N ARG A 98 8.12 -7.14 7.54
CA ARG A 98 9.06 -8.21 7.85
C ARG A 98 8.44 -9.21 8.83
N ILE A 99 8.56 -10.50 8.49
CA ILE A 99 8.20 -11.60 9.38
C ILE A 99 9.23 -11.61 10.52
N PHE A 100 8.77 -11.65 11.76
CA PHE A 100 9.58 -11.49 12.99
C PHE A 100 10.42 -10.19 13.02
N GLY A 101 10.12 -9.22 12.15
CA GLY A 101 10.93 -8.01 12.01
C GLY A 101 12.25 -8.19 11.25
N ILE A 102 12.51 -9.35 10.66
CA ILE A 102 13.76 -9.70 9.99
C ILE A 102 13.50 -10.08 8.53
N ILE A 103 12.71 -11.12 8.26
CA ILE A 103 12.55 -11.71 6.92
C ILE A 103 11.63 -10.83 6.06
N PRO A 104 12.08 -10.42 4.86
CA PRO A 104 11.28 -9.59 3.96
C PRO A 104 9.93 -10.24 3.61
N ASN A 105 8.86 -9.43 3.67
CA ASN A 105 7.51 -9.87 3.28
C ASN A 105 6.86 -8.85 2.32
N PHE A 106 7.63 -8.38 1.34
CA PHE A 106 7.28 -7.24 0.50
C PHE A 106 6.17 -7.53 -0.52
N TYR A 107 6.02 -8.80 -0.90
CA TYR A 107 5.03 -9.23 -1.90
C TYR A 107 3.70 -9.69 -1.30
N THR A 108 3.45 -9.45 -0.01
CA THR A 108 2.17 -9.79 0.61
C THR A 108 1.35 -8.53 0.87
N VAL A 109 0.12 -8.51 0.38
CA VAL A 109 -0.83 -7.42 0.54
C VAL A 109 -1.86 -7.79 1.60
N TYR A 110 -1.93 -7.00 2.66
CA TYR A 110 -2.92 -7.14 3.73
C TYR A 110 -4.07 -6.13 3.60
N ASP A 111 -3.87 -5.05 2.84
CA ASP A 111 -4.87 -4.03 2.59
C ASP A 111 -5.85 -4.49 1.51
N LYS A 112 -7.15 -4.52 1.84
CA LYS A 112 -8.22 -4.87 0.88
C LYS A 112 -8.41 -3.81 -0.21
N ASN A 113 -8.00 -2.57 0.06
CA ASN A 113 -8.08 -1.44 -0.86
C ASN A 113 -6.78 -1.23 -1.65
N ALA A 114 -5.94 -2.27 -1.75
CA ALA A 114 -4.70 -2.18 -2.49
C ALA A 114 -4.97 -1.90 -3.97
N VAL A 115 -4.28 -0.87 -4.48
CA VAL A 115 -4.37 -0.43 -5.86
C VAL A 115 -3.31 -1.10 -6.74
N PRO A 116 -3.52 -1.17 -8.07
CA PRO A 116 -2.56 -1.74 -9.00
C PRO A 116 -1.22 -0.99 -8.97
N LEU A 117 -0.12 -1.72 -9.19
CA LEU A 117 1.22 -1.17 -9.25
C LEU A 117 1.58 -0.74 -10.68
N SER A 118 2.14 0.45 -10.83
CA SER A 118 2.81 0.83 -12.08
C SER A 118 4.04 -0.04 -12.32
N SER A 119 4.49 -0.17 -13.58
CA SER A 119 5.71 -0.92 -13.93
C SER A 119 6.90 -0.46 -13.10
N LYS A 120 7.07 0.86 -12.89
CA LYS A 120 8.15 1.41 -12.04
C LYS A 120 8.11 0.84 -10.61
N LEU A 121 6.93 0.73 -10.01
CA LEU A 121 6.77 0.20 -8.65
C LEU A 121 6.98 -1.32 -8.59
N LYS A 122 6.60 -2.07 -9.65
CA LYS A 122 6.90 -3.51 -9.77
C LYS A 122 8.42 -3.74 -9.82
N PHE A 123 9.16 -2.94 -10.61
CA PHE A 123 10.62 -2.98 -10.64
C PHE A 123 11.27 -2.56 -9.31
N GLN A 124 10.76 -1.51 -8.66
CA GLN A 124 11.25 -1.07 -7.35
C GLN A 124 11.15 -2.20 -6.32
N LEU A 125 9.99 -2.88 -6.26
CA LEU A 125 9.75 -3.98 -5.34
C LEU A 125 10.66 -5.18 -5.63
N ALA A 126 10.86 -5.51 -6.92
CA ALA A 126 11.75 -6.58 -7.36
C ALA A 126 13.22 -6.27 -6.99
N LEU A 127 13.67 -5.06 -7.25
CA LEU A 127 15.04 -4.64 -6.90
C LEU A 127 15.25 -4.68 -5.37
N LYS A 128 14.30 -4.13 -4.60
CA LYS A 128 14.35 -4.16 -3.14
C LYS A 128 14.43 -5.58 -2.59
N SER A 129 13.62 -6.51 -3.13
CA SER A 129 13.65 -7.92 -2.73
C SER A 129 14.97 -8.60 -3.11
N SER A 130 15.48 -8.34 -4.30
CA SER A 130 16.72 -8.97 -4.80
C SER A 130 17.96 -8.52 -4.03
N THR A 131 17.99 -7.26 -3.58
CA THR A 131 19.15 -6.65 -2.89
C THR A 131 18.99 -6.67 -1.36
N ASP A 132 17.94 -7.25 -0.82
CA ASP A 132 17.77 -7.35 0.64
C ASP A 132 18.83 -8.28 1.24
N ALA A 133 19.47 -7.83 2.33
CA ALA A 133 20.53 -8.57 2.98
C ALA A 133 20.09 -9.97 3.44
N VAL A 134 18.83 -10.12 3.88
CA VAL A 134 18.30 -11.42 4.31
C VAL A 134 18.09 -12.35 3.11
N THR A 135 17.74 -11.83 1.94
CA THR A 135 17.67 -12.60 0.69
C THR A 135 19.07 -13.14 0.34
N ILE A 136 20.09 -12.29 0.38
CA ILE A 136 21.47 -12.67 0.09
C ILE A 136 21.98 -13.72 1.09
N LEU A 137 21.73 -13.51 2.37
CA LEU A 137 22.13 -14.45 3.44
C LEU A 137 21.38 -15.79 3.30
N GLY A 138 20.08 -15.75 2.97
CA GLY A 138 19.27 -16.96 2.74
C GLY A 138 19.78 -17.78 1.56
N VAL A 139 20.14 -17.12 0.46
CA VAL A 139 20.78 -17.76 -0.70
C VAL A 139 22.13 -18.37 -0.33
N SER A 140 22.94 -17.64 0.43
CA SER A 140 24.25 -18.14 0.90
C SER A 140 24.10 -19.36 1.82
N PHE A 141 23.13 -19.34 2.73
CA PHE A 141 22.81 -20.49 3.57
C PHE A 141 22.37 -21.71 2.76
N LEU A 142 21.46 -21.49 1.77
CA LEU A 142 21.01 -22.55 0.87
C LEU A 142 22.15 -23.13 0.03
N ALA A 143 23.10 -22.28 -0.41
CA ALA A 143 24.32 -22.72 -1.10
C ALA A 143 25.17 -23.66 -0.23
N GLY A 144 25.22 -23.43 1.09
CA GLY A 144 25.85 -24.33 2.04
C GLY A 144 25.19 -25.70 2.12
N ILE A 145 23.85 -25.74 2.12
CA ILE A 145 23.09 -27.00 2.06
C ILE A 145 23.38 -27.73 0.74
N TYR A 146 23.35 -27.04 -0.37
CA TYR A 146 23.65 -27.61 -1.70
C TYR A 146 25.11 -28.08 -1.81
N GLN A 147 26.05 -27.37 -1.17
CA GLN A 147 27.44 -27.80 -1.06
C GLN A 147 27.54 -29.14 -0.31
N ALA A 148 26.83 -29.26 0.80
CA ALA A 148 26.81 -30.50 1.61
C ALA A 148 26.15 -31.68 0.86
N ALA A 149 25.18 -31.38 -0.01
CA ALA A 149 24.47 -32.35 -0.85
C ALA A 149 25.15 -32.63 -2.20
N ASP A 150 26.28 -31.97 -2.49
CA ASP A 150 27.00 -32.02 -3.77
C ASP A 150 26.10 -31.68 -4.98
N LEU A 151 25.25 -30.66 -4.82
CA LEU A 151 24.29 -30.19 -5.84
C LEU A 151 24.46 -28.68 -6.06
N PRO A 152 24.31 -28.18 -7.31
CA PRO A 152 24.62 -28.91 -8.55
C PRO A 152 26.10 -29.35 -8.58
N SER A 153 26.51 -30.07 -9.60
CA SER A 153 27.83 -30.73 -9.70
C SER A 153 29.00 -29.76 -9.87
N TYR A 154 29.04 -28.68 -9.10
CA TYR A 154 30.22 -27.82 -8.97
C TYR A 154 31.25 -28.52 -8.09
N GLN A 155 32.53 -28.17 -8.27
CA GLN A 155 33.61 -28.68 -7.41
C GLN A 155 33.34 -28.42 -5.92
N GLN A 156 33.95 -29.21 -5.06
CA GLN A 156 33.90 -28.99 -3.60
C GLN A 156 34.88 -27.90 -3.15
N GLY A 157 34.75 -27.47 -1.91
CA GLY A 157 35.58 -26.43 -1.30
C GLY A 157 35.11 -25.01 -1.53
N ALA A 158 35.93 -24.02 -1.19
CA ALA A 158 35.55 -22.61 -1.18
C ALA A 158 35.14 -22.09 -2.57
N ALA A 159 35.82 -22.51 -3.62
CA ALA A 159 35.53 -22.10 -4.99
C ALA A 159 34.16 -22.64 -5.44
N GLY A 160 33.88 -23.93 -5.17
CA GLY A 160 32.59 -24.52 -5.49
C GLY A 160 31.44 -23.93 -4.67
N TYR A 161 31.68 -23.58 -3.41
CA TYR A 161 30.70 -22.84 -2.61
C TYR A 161 30.39 -21.48 -3.22
N ALA A 162 31.41 -20.70 -3.60
CA ALA A 162 31.23 -19.41 -4.24
C ALA A 162 30.44 -19.51 -5.56
N GLN A 163 30.71 -20.55 -6.38
CA GLN A 163 29.96 -20.82 -7.60
C GLN A 163 28.49 -21.13 -7.30
N ARG A 164 28.20 -21.93 -6.27
CA ARG A 164 26.82 -22.21 -5.83
C ARG A 164 26.09 -20.96 -5.34
N VAL A 165 26.77 -20.12 -4.53
CA VAL A 165 26.19 -18.84 -4.09
C VAL A 165 25.86 -17.95 -5.30
N ALA A 166 26.80 -17.79 -6.23
CA ALA A 166 26.59 -16.98 -7.42
C ALA A 166 25.44 -17.52 -8.31
N ALA A 167 25.40 -18.83 -8.54
CA ALA A 167 24.35 -19.46 -9.33
C ALA A 167 22.97 -19.34 -8.68
N LEU A 168 22.83 -19.62 -7.38
CA LEU A 168 21.58 -19.50 -6.66
C LEU A 168 21.12 -18.04 -6.53
N TYR A 169 22.05 -17.10 -6.36
CA TYR A 169 21.70 -15.68 -6.36
C TYR A 169 21.23 -15.22 -7.74
N ALA A 170 21.89 -15.64 -8.83
CA ALA A 170 21.44 -15.38 -10.19
C ALA A 170 20.03 -15.95 -10.44
N ASN A 171 19.76 -17.19 -9.99
CA ASN A 171 18.43 -17.78 -10.06
C ASN A 171 17.39 -16.95 -9.33
N SER A 172 17.70 -16.53 -8.09
CA SER A 172 16.81 -15.71 -7.27
C SER A 172 16.50 -14.37 -7.95
N VAL A 173 17.53 -13.66 -8.40
CA VAL A 173 17.38 -12.36 -9.08
C VAL A 173 16.58 -12.49 -10.36
N THR A 174 16.88 -13.48 -11.22
CA THR A 174 16.17 -13.67 -12.50
C THR A 174 14.70 -14.02 -12.27
N THR A 175 14.40 -14.90 -11.32
CA THR A 175 13.02 -15.23 -10.96
C THR A 175 12.26 -14.04 -10.41
N ILE A 176 12.86 -13.26 -9.49
CA ILE A 176 12.23 -12.07 -8.91
C ILE A 176 12.05 -10.98 -9.97
N VAL A 177 13.03 -10.72 -10.80
CA VAL A 177 12.96 -9.65 -11.80
C VAL A 177 12.02 -10.03 -12.96
N ILE A 178 12.16 -11.24 -13.51
CA ILE A 178 11.33 -11.65 -14.64
C ILE A 178 9.88 -11.91 -14.20
N GLY A 179 9.69 -12.71 -13.14
CA GLY A 179 8.36 -13.09 -12.65
C GLY A 179 7.68 -12.02 -11.79
N GLY A 180 8.44 -11.14 -11.14
CA GLY A 180 7.93 -10.09 -10.26
C GLY A 180 7.87 -8.68 -10.86
N ALA A 181 8.57 -8.42 -11.97
CA ALA A 181 8.58 -7.09 -12.59
C ALA A 181 8.37 -7.11 -14.11
N VAL A 182 9.21 -7.80 -14.87
CA VAL A 182 9.18 -7.75 -16.34
C VAL A 182 7.85 -8.28 -16.88
N LEU A 183 7.56 -9.55 -16.64
CA LEU A 183 6.32 -10.15 -17.13
C LEU A 183 5.06 -9.53 -16.52
N PRO A 184 4.98 -9.21 -15.21
CA PRO A 184 3.84 -8.50 -14.67
C PRO A 184 3.62 -7.12 -15.28
N SER A 185 4.68 -6.43 -15.69
CA SER A 185 4.55 -5.12 -16.38
C SER A 185 4.04 -5.26 -17.80
N LEU A 186 4.50 -6.26 -18.54
CA LEU A 186 4.10 -6.52 -19.92
C LEU A 186 2.67 -7.09 -20.02
N LEU A 187 2.28 -7.93 -19.06
CA LEU A 187 1.01 -8.65 -19.04
C LEU A 187 -0.06 -7.95 -18.18
N HIS A 188 0.24 -6.77 -17.62
CA HIS A 188 -0.64 -6.03 -16.72
C HIS A 188 -1.14 -6.87 -15.55
N GLN A 189 -0.24 -7.66 -14.93
CA GLN A 189 -0.51 -8.52 -13.78
C GLN A 189 0.09 -7.92 -12.50
N ASP A 190 -0.58 -8.10 -11.36
CA ASP A 190 -0.01 -7.75 -10.06
C ASP A 190 0.78 -8.95 -9.51
N PRO A 191 2.08 -8.80 -9.22
CA PRO A 191 2.92 -9.91 -8.75
C PRO A 191 2.70 -10.26 -7.26
N ARG A 192 1.87 -9.51 -6.55
CA ARG A 192 1.69 -9.65 -5.10
C ARG A 192 0.66 -10.71 -4.74
N TYR A 193 0.87 -11.36 -3.59
CA TYR A 193 -0.12 -12.22 -2.95
C TYR A 193 -1.10 -11.38 -2.14
N PHE A 194 -2.39 -11.53 -2.40
CA PHE A 194 -3.46 -10.84 -1.66
C PHE A 194 -3.97 -11.74 -0.54
N TYR A 195 -3.63 -11.41 0.70
CA TYR A 195 -4.03 -12.14 1.89
C TYR A 195 -5.55 -12.13 2.05
N GLN A 196 -6.17 -13.31 2.15
CA GLN A 196 -7.62 -13.41 2.33
C GLN A 196 -8.04 -13.10 3.77
N GLY A 197 -7.43 -13.75 4.75
CA GLY A 197 -7.59 -13.50 6.18
C GLY A 197 -8.95 -13.82 6.79
N THR A 198 -9.99 -13.95 5.99
CA THR A 198 -11.39 -14.14 6.40
C THR A 198 -12.02 -15.35 5.72
N GLY A 199 -13.12 -15.87 6.30
CA GLY A 199 -13.80 -17.06 5.78
C GLY A 199 -13.35 -18.37 6.43
N SER A 200 -13.86 -19.49 5.90
CA SER A 200 -13.55 -20.82 6.45
C SER A 200 -12.12 -21.24 6.12
N ILE A 201 -11.56 -22.15 6.94
CA ILE A 201 -10.22 -22.74 6.71
C ILE A 201 -10.14 -23.33 5.30
N LYS A 202 -11.17 -24.06 4.84
CA LYS A 202 -11.22 -24.65 3.49
C LYS A 202 -11.14 -23.58 2.39
N SER A 203 -11.85 -22.44 2.54
CA SER A 203 -11.80 -21.32 1.59
C SER A 203 -10.40 -20.72 1.52
N ARG A 204 -9.81 -20.43 2.68
CA ARG A 204 -8.47 -19.83 2.80
C ARG A 204 -7.39 -20.76 2.27
N THR A 205 -7.45 -22.05 2.58
CA THR A 205 -6.52 -23.05 2.02
C THR A 205 -6.61 -23.12 0.51
N ARG A 206 -7.83 -23.17 -0.06
CA ARG A 206 -8.02 -23.13 -1.50
C ARG A 206 -7.44 -21.87 -2.12
N HIS A 207 -7.74 -20.70 -1.57
CA HIS A 207 -7.21 -19.42 -2.04
C HIS A 207 -5.68 -19.42 -2.06
N ALA A 208 -5.05 -19.78 -0.95
CA ALA A 208 -3.59 -19.80 -0.83
C ALA A 208 -2.94 -20.84 -1.76
N SER A 209 -3.52 -22.03 -1.91
CA SER A 209 -2.98 -23.08 -2.79
C SER A 209 -3.07 -22.72 -4.27
N PHE A 210 -4.10 -21.98 -4.69
CA PHE A 210 -4.27 -21.57 -6.09
C PHE A 210 -3.61 -20.23 -6.42
N ALA A 211 -3.18 -19.45 -5.41
CA ALA A 211 -2.53 -18.15 -5.61
C ALA A 211 -1.33 -18.17 -6.57
N PRO A 212 -0.46 -19.19 -6.63
CA PRO A 212 0.62 -19.25 -7.63
C PRO A 212 0.13 -19.28 -9.07
N PHE A 213 -1.10 -19.73 -9.31
CA PHE A 213 -1.69 -19.89 -10.65
C PHE A 213 -2.68 -18.79 -11.02
N VAL A 214 -3.04 -17.92 -10.05
CA VAL A 214 -4.03 -16.87 -10.25
C VAL A 214 -3.43 -15.53 -9.84
N ALA A 215 -3.36 -14.60 -10.77
CA ALA A 215 -2.94 -13.23 -10.54
C ALA A 215 -4.13 -12.27 -10.63
N LYS A 216 -4.05 -11.16 -9.90
CA LYS A 216 -4.96 -10.03 -10.09
C LYS A 216 -4.38 -9.16 -11.21
N GLY A 217 -5.19 -8.84 -12.22
CA GLY A 217 -4.80 -7.88 -13.26
C GLY A 217 -4.83 -6.45 -12.74
N ASP A 218 -4.14 -5.55 -13.44
CA ASP A 218 -4.17 -4.11 -13.14
C ASP A 218 -5.59 -3.51 -13.33
N ASN A 219 -6.48 -4.23 -14.04
CA ASN A 219 -7.91 -3.93 -14.17
C ASN A 219 -8.79 -4.50 -13.02
N GLY A 220 -8.18 -5.16 -12.03
CA GLY A 220 -8.85 -5.76 -10.88
C GLY A 220 -9.41 -7.16 -11.09
N HIS A 221 -9.47 -7.69 -12.34
CA HIS A 221 -9.96 -9.04 -12.62
C HIS A 221 -8.92 -10.12 -12.36
N LEU A 222 -9.40 -11.30 -11.96
CA LEU A 222 -8.53 -12.47 -11.79
C LEU A 222 -8.23 -13.08 -13.16
N GLN A 223 -6.99 -13.52 -13.35
CA GLN A 223 -6.50 -14.13 -14.57
C GLN A 223 -5.44 -15.19 -14.26
N PHE A 224 -5.11 -16.05 -15.22
CA PHE A 224 -4.02 -17.01 -15.05
C PHE A 224 -2.69 -16.29 -14.88
N ASN A 225 -1.89 -16.70 -13.89
CA ASN A 225 -0.63 -16.06 -13.52
C ASN A 225 0.50 -16.48 -14.48
N ILE A 226 0.44 -15.98 -15.71
CA ILE A 226 1.48 -16.21 -16.72
C ILE A 226 2.82 -15.64 -16.24
N SER A 227 2.80 -14.52 -15.52
CA SER A 227 4.01 -13.85 -15.04
C SER A 227 4.83 -14.75 -14.13
N SER A 228 4.19 -15.40 -13.16
CA SER A 228 4.88 -16.26 -12.19
C SER A 228 5.41 -17.52 -12.87
N VAL A 229 4.54 -18.25 -13.58
CA VAL A 229 4.90 -19.49 -14.24
C VAL A 229 5.91 -19.26 -15.37
N GLY A 230 5.69 -18.24 -16.21
CA GLY A 230 6.61 -17.85 -17.29
C GLY A 230 7.96 -17.36 -16.76
N GLY A 231 7.97 -16.67 -15.62
CA GLY A 231 9.19 -16.24 -14.93
C GLY A 231 10.05 -17.42 -14.50
N ASP A 232 9.42 -18.48 -13.97
CA ASP A 232 10.15 -19.71 -13.59
C ASP A 232 10.74 -20.43 -14.82
N PHE A 233 9.97 -20.56 -15.89
CA PHE A 233 10.49 -21.16 -17.13
C PHE A 233 11.65 -20.34 -17.70
N ALA A 234 11.52 -19.01 -17.74
CA ALA A 234 12.57 -18.13 -18.23
C ALA A 234 13.83 -18.20 -17.35
N SER A 235 13.67 -18.18 -16.02
CA SER A 235 14.78 -18.35 -15.08
C SER A 235 15.43 -19.72 -15.23
N GLY A 236 14.64 -20.79 -15.30
CA GLY A 236 15.13 -22.13 -15.53
C GLY A 236 15.89 -22.29 -16.86
N ALA A 237 15.43 -21.64 -17.93
CA ALA A 237 16.15 -21.62 -19.19
C ALA A 237 17.50 -20.92 -19.07
N LEU A 238 17.55 -19.77 -18.36
CA LEU A 238 18.78 -19.01 -18.11
C LEU A 238 19.78 -19.79 -17.26
N GLN A 239 19.32 -20.65 -16.34
CA GLN A 239 20.20 -21.53 -15.55
C GLN A 239 21.09 -22.40 -16.39
N ASN A 240 20.63 -22.85 -17.57
CA ASN A 240 21.43 -23.64 -18.52
C ASN A 240 22.68 -22.90 -19.04
N LEU A 241 22.77 -21.59 -18.88
CA LEU A 241 23.96 -20.82 -19.30
C LEU A 241 25.12 -20.94 -18.32
N TYR A 242 24.85 -21.11 -17.04
CA TYR A 242 25.87 -21.03 -15.98
C TYR A 242 25.94 -22.24 -15.03
N TYR A 243 25.02 -23.19 -15.13
CA TYR A 243 25.13 -24.46 -14.39
C TYR A 243 26.18 -25.36 -15.00
N PRO A 244 26.74 -26.35 -14.25
CA PRO A 244 27.64 -27.33 -14.80
C PRO A 244 27.01 -28.09 -15.99
N PRO A 245 27.77 -28.45 -17.01
CA PRO A 245 27.22 -29.13 -18.19
C PRO A 245 26.43 -30.42 -17.88
N SER A 246 26.81 -31.17 -16.84
CA SER A 246 26.12 -32.33 -16.32
C SER A 246 24.71 -32.09 -15.82
N ASP A 247 24.43 -30.87 -15.35
CA ASP A 247 23.16 -30.48 -14.72
C ASP A 247 22.23 -29.70 -15.67
N ARG A 248 22.65 -29.48 -16.92
CA ARG A 248 21.89 -28.74 -17.94
C ARG A 248 20.82 -29.59 -18.61
N GLY A 249 19.88 -28.93 -19.24
CA GLY A 249 18.85 -29.53 -20.07
C GLY A 249 17.44 -29.17 -19.67
N ALA A 250 16.47 -29.68 -20.40
CA ALA A 250 15.05 -29.43 -20.14
C ALA A 250 14.61 -29.96 -18.77
N GLY A 251 15.21 -31.04 -18.27
CA GLY A 251 14.94 -31.61 -16.96
C GLY A 251 15.17 -30.57 -15.82
N LEU A 252 16.30 -29.84 -15.88
CA LEU A 252 16.59 -28.76 -14.93
C LEU A 252 15.47 -27.71 -14.89
N VAL A 253 14.98 -27.29 -16.08
CA VAL A 253 13.93 -26.27 -16.18
C VAL A 253 12.63 -26.76 -15.56
N PHE A 254 12.15 -27.96 -15.94
CA PHE A 254 10.87 -28.48 -15.45
C PHE A 254 10.90 -28.80 -13.95
N VAL A 255 11.99 -29.38 -13.45
CA VAL A 255 12.18 -29.62 -12.02
C VAL A 255 12.24 -28.28 -11.28
N GLY A 256 12.95 -27.29 -11.80
CA GLY A 256 13.02 -25.94 -11.23
C GLY A 256 11.64 -25.28 -11.11
N VAL A 257 10.83 -25.35 -12.18
CA VAL A 257 9.45 -24.83 -12.19
C VAL A 257 8.57 -25.56 -11.15
N ALA A 258 8.67 -26.87 -11.06
CA ALA A 258 7.90 -27.65 -10.09
C ALA A 258 8.28 -27.30 -8.65
N VAL A 259 9.57 -27.21 -8.35
CA VAL A 259 10.09 -26.83 -7.02
C VAL A 259 9.68 -25.38 -6.67
N ALA A 260 9.84 -24.44 -7.60
CA ALA A 260 9.44 -23.06 -7.40
C ALA A 260 7.92 -22.92 -7.13
N THR A 261 7.11 -23.66 -7.88
CA THR A 261 5.64 -23.70 -7.70
C THR A 261 5.26 -24.28 -6.35
N ALA A 262 5.84 -25.41 -5.95
CA ALA A 262 5.62 -26.02 -4.64
C ALA A 262 6.03 -25.09 -3.51
N GLY A 263 7.19 -24.41 -3.63
CA GLY A 263 7.67 -23.42 -2.70
C GLY A 263 6.72 -22.23 -2.55
N ARG A 264 6.13 -21.75 -3.66
CA ARG A 264 5.13 -20.67 -3.61
C ARG A 264 3.83 -21.12 -2.95
N ILE A 265 3.35 -22.33 -3.22
CA ILE A 265 2.18 -22.87 -2.51
C ILE A 265 2.45 -22.94 -1.01
N ALA A 266 3.60 -23.46 -0.60
CA ALA A 266 3.98 -23.52 0.81
C ALA A 266 4.06 -22.12 1.43
N ASN A 267 4.68 -21.16 0.73
CA ASN A 267 4.78 -19.77 1.18
C ASN A 267 3.41 -19.11 1.31
N THR A 268 2.51 -19.23 0.34
CA THR A 268 1.18 -18.61 0.40
C THR A 268 0.29 -19.24 1.48
N LEU A 269 0.41 -20.55 1.71
CA LEU A 269 -0.21 -21.20 2.87
C LEU A 269 0.35 -20.68 4.19
N ALA A 270 1.67 -20.55 4.30
CA ALA A 270 2.31 -19.95 5.47
C ALA A 270 1.90 -18.48 5.66
N GLN A 271 1.80 -17.68 4.60
CA GLN A 271 1.27 -16.32 4.65
C GLN A 271 -0.17 -16.29 5.19
N GLU A 272 -1.02 -17.21 4.74
CA GLU A 272 -2.42 -17.23 5.10
C GLU A 272 -2.66 -17.64 6.56
N PHE A 273 -1.87 -18.56 7.12
CA PHE A 273 -2.14 -19.15 8.43
C PHE A 273 -1.14 -18.77 9.51
N LEU A 274 0.10 -18.44 9.14
CA LEU A 274 1.18 -18.22 10.10
C LEU A 274 1.76 -16.81 10.00
N PHE A 275 2.29 -16.43 8.83
CA PHE A 275 3.12 -15.23 8.69
C PHE A 275 2.33 -13.93 8.86
N ALA A 276 1.04 -13.91 8.54
CA ALA A 276 0.20 -12.75 8.78
C ALA A 276 0.21 -12.30 10.26
N ARG A 277 0.34 -13.22 11.21
CA ARG A 277 0.40 -12.90 12.64
C ARG A 277 1.80 -12.44 13.09
N LEU A 278 2.82 -12.83 12.35
CA LEU A 278 4.23 -12.64 12.68
C LEU A 278 4.86 -11.47 11.92
N THR A 279 4.14 -10.91 10.93
CA THR A 279 4.62 -9.78 10.13
C THR A 279 4.43 -8.48 10.91
N LYS A 280 5.53 -7.76 11.13
CA LYS A 280 5.55 -6.40 11.67
C LYS A 280 5.36 -5.38 10.54
N HIS A 281 4.85 -4.20 10.91
CA HIS A 281 4.60 -3.08 9.98
C HIS A 281 3.68 -3.43 8.80
N ARG A 282 2.65 -4.25 9.06
CA ARG A 282 1.64 -4.53 8.03
C ARG A 282 1.00 -3.22 7.58
N ALA A 283 1.02 -2.98 6.26
CA ALA A 283 0.23 -1.91 5.67
C ALA A 283 -1.26 -2.22 5.93
N GLN A 284 -1.86 -1.46 6.83
CA GLN A 284 -3.31 -1.46 7.00
C GLN A 284 -3.84 -0.32 6.15
N GLY A 285 -4.93 -0.56 5.42
CA GLY A 285 -5.62 0.50 4.72
C GLY A 285 -6.05 1.60 5.70
N PRO A 286 -6.32 2.82 5.22
CA PRO A 286 -6.84 3.88 6.07
C PRO A 286 -8.05 3.32 6.83
N VAL A 287 -8.02 3.46 8.15
CA VAL A 287 -9.15 3.12 9.03
C VAL A 287 -10.27 4.08 8.63
N GLY A 288 -11.28 3.54 7.93
CA GLY A 288 -12.48 4.30 7.55
C GLY A 288 -13.36 4.58 8.76
#